data_f44f8ccf56fbfa4b5d0c7d473c012069
#
_entry.id   f44f8ccf56fbfa4b5d0c7d473c012069
#
_cell.length_a   1.000
_cell.length_b   1.000
_cell.length_c   1.000
_cell.angle_alpha   90.00
_cell.angle_beta   90.00
_cell.angle_gamma   90.00
#
_symmetry.space_group_name_H-M   'P 1'
#
loop_
_entity.id
_entity.type
_entity.pdbx_description
1 polymer ?
#
loop_
_entity_poly.entity_id
_entity_poly.type
_entity_poly.pdbx_seq_one_letter_code
_entity_poly.pdbx_strand_id
1 'polypeptide(L)'
;DMTLTTSLSREYVFEGKALYTKQVDIPEEWDGTSVRLVMERTKPTTIWIDGKEVGANNDISTAQQYDLSSYLFPGTHTVAILVDNGKQAVPEKVYGSSHAYSASTQTNWNGIIGDFYLASAPLCGIDDIQLYPDVAKKVVTARVTLRNPDKGAGKGILSFYAEAWNTDKQHKTPVQTVEVDWTKPEQELELALGDKALLWSEFTPALYRLSVSLKTDQSVDTEQATFGLRDVKAK
;
A
#
# COMPACT_ATOMS: atom_id res chain seq x y z
N ASP A 1 15.16 40.47 4.42
CA ASP A 1 15.11 39.98 3.05
C ASP A 1 13.72 39.41 2.76
N MET A 2 12.91 40.17 2.01
CA MET A 2 11.51 39.77 1.72
C MET A 2 11.38 38.48 0.91
N THR A 3 12.43 38.03 0.29
CA THR A 3 12.45 36.80 -0.52
C THR A 3 12.25 35.54 0.33
N LEU A 4 12.70 35.55 1.58
CA LEU A 4 12.58 34.41 2.52
C LEU A 4 11.18 34.26 3.13
N THR A 5 10.36 35.32 3.11
CA THR A 5 9.03 35.31 3.72
C THR A 5 7.91 34.97 2.73
N THR A 6 8.18 34.94 1.44
CA THR A 6 7.17 34.70 0.37
C THR A 6 7.30 33.32 -0.29
N SER A 7 8.38 32.59 -0.03
CA SER A 7 8.56 31.22 -0.55
C SER A 7 8.76 30.24 0.62
N LEU A 8 8.25 29.04 0.48
CA LEU A 8 8.45 27.94 1.43
C LEU A 8 9.84 27.27 1.26
N SER A 9 10.81 27.99 0.67
CA SER A 9 12.17 27.49 0.49
C SER A 9 12.95 27.51 1.80
N ARG A 10 13.82 26.53 1.99
CA ARG A 10 14.73 26.46 3.12
C ARG A 10 15.94 27.37 2.89
N GLU A 11 16.53 27.86 3.96
CA GLU A 11 17.80 28.62 3.92
C GLU A 11 18.93 27.81 3.28
N TYR A 12 18.97 26.51 3.57
CA TYR A 12 19.94 25.57 3.00
C TYR A 12 19.23 24.54 2.14
N VAL A 13 19.57 24.48 0.86
CA VAL A 13 19.06 23.50 -0.09
C VAL A 13 20.03 22.33 -0.17
N PHE A 14 19.52 21.12 0.01
CA PHE A 14 20.27 19.89 -0.22
C PHE A 14 19.73 19.19 -1.46
N GLU A 15 20.58 18.99 -2.46
CA GLU A 15 20.31 18.16 -3.64
C GLU A 15 21.37 17.09 -3.77
N GLY A 16 20.97 15.83 -3.91
CA GLY A 16 21.86 14.69 -4.08
C GLY A 16 21.46 13.49 -3.27
N LYS A 17 22.44 12.65 -3.00
CA LYS A 17 22.28 11.37 -2.36
C LYS A 17 22.51 11.47 -0.86
N ALA A 18 21.53 11.00 -0.07
CA ALA A 18 21.66 10.84 1.37
C ALA A 18 21.49 9.35 1.73
N LEU A 19 22.43 8.83 2.52
CA LEU A 19 22.38 7.44 3.00
C LEU A 19 21.87 7.43 4.44
N TYR A 20 20.78 6.69 4.65
CA TYR A 20 20.19 6.43 5.97
C TYR A 20 20.50 5.00 6.36
N THR A 21 21.00 4.78 7.57
CA THR A 21 21.33 3.44 8.08
C THR A 21 20.72 3.24 9.45
N LYS A 22 20.18 2.02 9.70
CA LYS A 22 19.63 1.64 10.98
C LYS A 22 19.80 0.13 11.20
N GLN A 23 20.12 -0.24 12.44
CA GLN A 23 19.94 -1.62 12.88
C GLN A 23 18.49 -1.87 13.26
N VAL A 24 17.97 -3.01 12.83
CA VAL A 24 16.61 -3.49 13.11
C VAL A 24 16.68 -4.91 13.66
N ASP A 25 15.89 -5.20 14.67
CA ASP A 25 15.77 -6.54 15.23
C ASP A 25 14.51 -7.19 14.66
N ILE A 26 14.67 -8.31 13.98
CA ILE A 26 13.58 -9.10 13.41
C ILE A 26 13.22 -10.17 14.44
N PRO A 27 11.96 -10.19 14.91
CA PRO A 27 11.54 -11.13 15.94
C PRO A 27 11.36 -12.55 15.39
N GLU A 28 11.46 -13.56 16.26
CA GLU A 28 11.36 -14.98 15.91
C GLU A 28 10.03 -15.36 15.25
N GLU A 29 8.94 -14.69 15.62
CA GLU A 29 7.61 -14.91 15.04
C GLU A 29 7.49 -14.47 13.57
N TRP A 30 8.51 -13.79 13.03
CA TRP A 30 8.57 -13.43 11.61
C TRP A 30 9.31 -14.47 10.76
N ASP A 31 9.81 -15.53 11.38
CA ASP A 31 10.45 -16.61 10.63
C ASP A 31 9.45 -17.26 9.65
N GLY A 32 9.88 -17.43 8.39
CA GLY A 32 9.05 -18.00 7.35
C GLY A 32 7.85 -17.14 6.93
N THR A 33 7.82 -15.85 7.25
CA THR A 33 6.78 -14.92 6.80
C THR A 33 7.22 -14.08 5.59
N SER A 34 6.26 -13.42 4.96
CA SER A 34 6.53 -12.35 3.98
C SER A 34 6.88 -11.07 4.74
N VAL A 35 8.07 -10.52 4.53
CA VAL A 35 8.50 -9.28 5.14
C VAL A 35 8.62 -8.19 4.08
N ARG A 36 7.93 -7.05 4.29
CA ARG A 36 7.94 -5.92 3.38
C ARG A 36 8.38 -4.64 4.07
N LEU A 37 9.19 -3.85 3.36
CA LEU A 37 9.46 -2.47 3.71
C LEU A 37 8.53 -1.57 2.92
N VAL A 38 7.80 -0.69 3.62
CA VAL A 38 6.91 0.30 3.02
C VAL A 38 7.43 1.70 3.35
N MET A 39 7.55 2.53 2.32
CA MET A 39 8.00 3.92 2.44
C MET A 39 7.06 4.83 1.66
N GLU A 40 6.24 5.59 2.36
CA GLU A 40 5.36 6.58 1.75
C GLU A 40 6.10 7.92 1.58
N ARG A 41 5.84 8.58 0.45
CA ARG A 41 6.40 9.90 0.12
C ARG A 41 7.91 9.98 0.31
N THR A 42 8.61 9.31 -0.57
CA THR A 42 10.06 9.37 -0.69
C THR A 42 10.47 9.79 -2.10
N LYS A 43 11.75 10.05 -2.30
CA LYS A 43 12.40 10.23 -3.61
C LYS A 43 12.88 8.86 -4.10
N PRO A 44 13.49 8.75 -5.30
CA PRO A 44 14.14 7.51 -5.72
C PRO A 44 15.04 6.94 -4.64
N THR A 45 14.92 5.63 -4.42
CA THR A 45 15.69 4.93 -3.38
C THR A 45 16.45 3.74 -3.94
N THR A 46 17.53 3.36 -3.25
CA THR A 46 18.21 2.07 -3.38
C THR A 46 18.39 1.50 -1.97
N ILE A 47 18.17 0.20 -1.80
CA ILE A 47 18.16 -0.45 -0.49
C ILE A 47 19.21 -1.55 -0.42
N TRP A 48 19.87 -1.65 0.73
CA TRP A 48 20.77 -2.74 1.12
C TRP A 48 20.36 -3.32 2.46
N ILE A 49 20.45 -4.63 2.57
CA ILE A 49 20.35 -5.37 3.83
C ILE A 49 21.69 -6.05 4.08
N ASP A 50 22.32 -5.78 5.21
CA ASP A 50 23.63 -6.29 5.62
C ASP A 50 24.70 -6.10 4.53
N GLY A 51 24.65 -4.95 3.84
CA GLY A 51 25.56 -4.60 2.75
C GLY A 51 25.24 -5.23 1.40
N LYS A 52 24.25 -6.11 1.29
CA LYS A 52 23.79 -6.69 0.03
C LYS A 52 22.68 -5.85 -0.56
N GLU A 53 22.81 -5.43 -1.81
CA GLU A 53 21.78 -4.67 -2.52
C GLU A 53 20.54 -5.53 -2.76
N VAL A 54 19.39 -4.99 -2.36
CA VAL A 54 18.06 -5.58 -2.59
C VAL A 54 17.48 -5.09 -3.92
N GLY A 55 17.57 -3.78 -4.16
CA GLY A 55 17.04 -3.17 -5.38
C GLY A 55 16.88 -1.66 -5.27
N ALA A 56 16.33 -1.08 -6.34
CA ALA A 56 16.05 0.35 -6.45
C ALA A 56 14.61 0.58 -6.92
N ASN A 57 14.03 1.73 -6.53
CA ASN A 57 12.71 2.16 -6.97
C ASN A 57 12.74 3.68 -7.20
N ASN A 58 12.16 4.15 -8.30
CA ASN A 58 12.07 5.56 -8.66
C ASN A 58 10.66 6.11 -8.70
N ASP A 59 9.67 5.38 -8.20
CA ASP A 59 8.31 5.89 -8.07
C ASP A 59 8.26 6.96 -6.96
N ILE A 60 7.75 8.15 -7.31
CA ILE A 60 7.60 9.29 -6.41
C ILE A 60 6.14 9.65 -6.14
N SER A 61 5.22 8.92 -6.76
CA SER A 61 3.78 9.20 -6.71
C SER A 61 3.01 8.24 -5.81
N THR A 62 3.54 7.05 -5.60
CA THR A 62 2.95 6.04 -4.71
C THR A 62 3.95 5.61 -3.64
N ALA A 63 3.50 4.85 -2.64
CA ALA A 63 4.37 4.25 -1.65
C ALA A 63 5.32 3.24 -2.33
N GLN A 64 6.62 3.37 -2.06
CA GLN A 64 7.59 2.38 -2.50
C GLN A 64 7.54 1.18 -1.57
N GLN A 65 7.50 -0.02 -2.15
CA GLN A 65 7.48 -1.28 -1.42
C GLN A 65 8.62 -2.17 -1.89
N TYR A 66 9.27 -2.84 -0.92
CA TYR A 66 10.33 -3.80 -1.18
C TYR A 66 10.03 -5.09 -0.46
N ASP A 67 10.07 -6.22 -1.18
CA ASP A 67 10.00 -7.54 -0.59
C ASP A 67 11.38 -7.89 0.00
N LEU A 68 11.42 -8.04 1.31
CA LEU A 68 12.62 -8.35 2.08
C LEU A 68 12.60 -9.78 2.65
N SER A 69 11.63 -10.61 2.27
CA SER A 69 11.43 -11.97 2.81
C SER A 69 12.66 -12.88 2.67
N SER A 70 13.47 -12.67 1.61
CA SER A 70 14.71 -13.45 1.39
C SER A 70 15.95 -12.82 2.01
N TYR A 71 15.82 -11.70 2.73
CA TYR A 71 16.93 -10.94 3.27
C TYR A 71 16.86 -10.74 4.78
N LEU A 72 15.65 -10.70 5.34
CA LEU A 72 15.42 -10.49 6.76
C LEU A 72 14.92 -11.78 7.41
N PHE A 73 15.75 -12.31 8.30
CA PHE A 73 15.47 -13.47 9.14
C PHE A 73 15.49 -13.05 10.61
N PRO A 74 15.01 -13.86 11.57
CA PRO A 74 15.13 -13.53 12.97
C PRO A 74 16.55 -13.15 13.38
N GLY A 75 16.70 -12.03 14.09
CA GLY A 75 17.98 -11.47 14.51
C GLY A 75 18.18 -10.02 14.12
N THR A 76 19.37 -9.50 14.36
CA THR A 76 19.72 -8.09 14.10
C THR A 76 20.29 -7.93 12.70
N HIS A 77 19.70 -7.03 11.92
CA HIS A 77 20.12 -6.69 10.56
C HIS A 77 20.40 -5.20 10.40
N THR A 78 21.28 -4.85 9.48
CA THR A 78 21.54 -3.48 9.09
C THR A 78 20.76 -3.15 7.81
N VAL A 79 19.81 -2.22 7.91
CA VAL A 79 19.10 -1.65 6.77
C VAL A 79 19.78 -0.36 6.35
N ALA A 80 20.16 -0.25 5.08
CA ALA A 80 20.70 0.98 4.51
C ALA A 80 19.83 1.41 3.33
N ILE A 81 19.43 2.69 3.30
CA ILE A 81 18.55 3.29 2.30
C ILE A 81 19.22 4.53 1.75
N LEU A 82 19.58 4.51 0.47
CA LEU A 82 20.00 5.70 -0.26
C LEU A 82 18.77 6.39 -0.80
N VAL A 83 18.61 7.68 -0.51
CA VAL A 83 17.55 8.52 -1.07
C VAL A 83 18.19 9.60 -1.94
N ASP A 84 17.78 9.71 -3.19
CA ASP A 84 18.33 10.65 -4.15
C ASP A 84 17.27 11.67 -4.62
N ASN A 85 17.43 12.94 -4.23
CA ASN A 85 16.59 14.04 -4.69
C ASN A 85 17.28 14.90 -5.78
N GLY A 86 18.37 14.42 -6.33
CA GLY A 86 19.12 15.12 -7.38
C GLY A 86 18.43 15.11 -8.74
N LYS A 87 18.89 16.01 -9.62
CA LYS A 87 18.31 16.19 -10.97
C LYS A 87 18.32 14.94 -11.84
N GLN A 88 19.32 14.08 -11.66
CA GLN A 88 19.50 12.88 -12.47
C GLN A 88 18.73 11.66 -11.94
N ALA A 89 18.11 11.77 -10.75
CA ALA A 89 17.38 10.68 -10.14
C ALA A 89 16.04 10.39 -10.82
N VAL A 90 15.49 11.35 -11.58
CA VAL A 90 14.22 11.24 -12.32
C VAL A 90 14.36 11.84 -13.72
N PRO A 91 13.44 11.52 -14.66
CA PRO A 91 13.41 12.16 -15.97
C PRO A 91 13.32 13.68 -15.88
N GLU A 92 13.98 14.38 -16.80
CA GLU A 92 14.06 15.85 -16.83
C GLU A 92 12.68 16.53 -16.76
N LYS A 93 11.68 15.98 -17.44
CA LYS A 93 10.30 16.49 -17.40
C LYS A 93 9.70 16.44 -16.00
N VAL A 94 10.02 15.41 -15.21
CA VAL A 94 9.55 15.27 -13.82
C VAL A 94 10.26 16.28 -12.95
N TYR A 95 11.58 16.42 -13.08
CA TYR A 95 12.35 17.38 -12.31
C TYR A 95 11.89 18.82 -12.54
N GLY A 96 11.65 19.22 -13.80
CA GLY A 96 11.29 20.61 -14.15
C GLY A 96 9.85 21.00 -13.87
N SER A 97 8.92 20.06 -13.78
CA SER A 97 7.47 20.34 -13.72
C SER A 97 6.72 19.67 -12.57
N SER A 98 7.33 18.76 -11.85
CA SER A 98 6.70 18.13 -10.68
C SER A 98 6.85 18.98 -9.42
N HIS A 99 5.77 19.19 -8.67
CA HIS A 99 5.79 19.81 -7.35
C HIS A 99 6.74 19.10 -6.37
N ALA A 100 6.98 17.80 -6.55
CA ALA A 100 7.90 17.03 -5.73
C ALA A 100 9.37 17.47 -5.88
N TYR A 101 9.74 18.12 -7.01
CA TYR A 101 11.08 18.57 -7.31
C TYR A 101 11.22 20.08 -7.54
N SER A 102 10.10 20.79 -7.71
CA SER A 102 10.13 22.23 -8.00
C SER A 102 10.42 23.03 -6.73
N ALA A 103 11.52 23.75 -6.71
CA ALA A 103 11.86 24.67 -5.61
C ALA A 103 11.00 25.96 -5.61
N SER A 104 10.27 26.23 -6.68
CA SER A 104 9.46 27.45 -6.81
C SER A 104 8.14 27.39 -6.02
N THR A 105 7.61 26.18 -5.76
CA THR A 105 6.35 25.99 -5.04
C THR A 105 6.54 25.43 -3.64
N GLN A 106 7.54 24.59 -3.46
CA GLN A 106 7.97 24.05 -2.16
C GLN A 106 9.41 23.59 -2.24
N THR A 107 10.04 23.39 -1.09
CA THR A 107 11.43 22.92 -1.03
C THR A 107 11.55 21.50 -1.60
N ASN A 108 12.53 21.28 -2.49
CA ASN A 108 12.95 19.93 -2.86
C ASN A 108 13.57 19.26 -1.61
N TRP A 109 12.86 18.30 -1.04
CA TRP A 109 13.23 17.60 0.19
C TRP A 109 13.92 16.27 -0.10
N ASN A 110 14.71 15.78 0.85
CA ASN A 110 15.30 14.44 0.85
C ASN A 110 14.77 13.64 2.06
N GLY A 111 14.70 12.33 1.93
CA GLY A 111 14.25 11.42 2.99
C GLY A 111 12.91 10.80 2.73
N ILE A 112 12.34 10.18 3.78
CA ILE A 112 11.04 9.54 3.80
C ILE A 112 10.15 10.34 4.76
N ILE A 113 9.06 10.94 4.26
CA ILE A 113 8.26 11.92 5.01
C ILE A 113 6.82 11.45 5.30
N GLY A 114 6.42 10.30 4.79
CA GLY A 114 5.18 9.63 5.11
C GLY A 114 5.40 8.42 6.01
N ASP A 115 4.51 7.44 5.91
CA ASP A 115 4.61 6.19 6.64
C ASP A 115 5.88 5.41 6.24
N PHE A 116 6.58 4.90 7.26
CA PHE A 116 7.82 4.17 7.10
C PHE A 116 7.89 3.03 8.10
N TYR A 117 7.71 1.79 7.61
CA TYR A 117 7.65 0.62 8.49
C TYR A 117 8.03 -0.68 7.77
N LEU A 118 8.39 -1.69 8.58
CA LEU A 118 8.42 -3.09 8.17
C LEU A 118 7.09 -3.74 8.53
N ALA A 119 6.54 -4.52 7.62
CA ALA A 119 5.34 -5.33 7.85
C ALA A 119 5.65 -6.81 7.62
N SER A 120 5.08 -7.66 8.47
CA SER A 120 5.10 -9.11 8.31
C SER A 120 3.69 -9.62 8.04
N ALA A 121 3.58 -10.58 7.13
CA ALA A 121 2.33 -11.25 6.79
C ALA A 121 2.60 -12.74 6.46
N PRO A 122 1.59 -13.63 6.50
CA PRO A 122 1.77 -15.00 6.05
C PRO A 122 2.35 -15.07 4.62
N LEU A 123 3.20 -16.07 4.34
CA LEU A 123 3.75 -16.27 2.98
C LEU A 123 2.63 -16.42 1.95
N CYS A 124 1.65 -17.26 2.25
CA CYS A 124 0.43 -17.36 1.46
C CYS A 124 -0.64 -16.48 2.09
N GLY A 125 -1.11 -15.47 1.36
CA GLY A 125 -2.01 -14.46 1.91
C GLY A 125 -2.68 -13.62 0.83
N ILE A 126 -3.23 -12.51 1.26
CA ILE A 126 -3.85 -11.49 0.40
C ILE A 126 -2.78 -10.43 0.09
N ASP A 127 -2.57 -10.16 -1.19
CA ASP A 127 -1.58 -9.18 -1.65
C ASP A 127 -2.20 -7.82 -1.96
N ASP A 128 -3.38 -7.83 -2.60
CA ASP A 128 -4.08 -6.61 -2.99
C ASP A 128 -5.60 -6.84 -3.04
N ILE A 129 -6.36 -5.77 -2.80
CA ILE A 129 -7.82 -5.73 -2.94
C ILE A 129 -8.21 -4.47 -3.71
N GLN A 130 -8.70 -4.64 -4.92
CA GLN A 130 -9.26 -3.56 -5.73
C GLN A 130 -10.79 -3.62 -5.73
N LEU A 131 -11.45 -2.49 -5.53
CA LEU A 131 -12.89 -2.41 -5.37
C LEU A 131 -13.56 -1.64 -6.50
N TYR A 132 -14.60 -2.22 -7.09
CA TYR A 132 -15.38 -1.67 -8.19
C TYR A 132 -16.86 -1.62 -7.80
N PRO A 133 -17.33 -0.52 -7.16
CA PRO A 133 -18.72 -0.37 -6.77
C PRO A 133 -19.62 -0.09 -7.98
N ASP A 134 -20.79 -0.76 -8.05
CA ASP A 134 -21.86 -0.51 -8.99
C ASP A 134 -23.09 0.00 -8.23
N VAL A 135 -23.38 1.29 -8.38
CA VAL A 135 -24.48 1.97 -7.68
C VAL A 135 -25.84 1.46 -8.15
N ALA A 136 -25.99 1.19 -9.46
CA ALA A 136 -27.27 0.77 -10.03
C ALA A 136 -27.68 -0.61 -9.55
N LYS A 137 -26.73 -1.52 -9.46
CA LYS A 137 -26.96 -2.89 -8.96
C LYS A 137 -26.85 -2.98 -7.43
N LYS A 138 -26.31 -1.97 -6.76
CA LYS A 138 -25.97 -2.00 -5.32
C LYS A 138 -25.07 -3.19 -4.97
N VAL A 139 -24.03 -3.39 -5.75
CA VAL A 139 -23.02 -4.41 -5.55
C VAL A 139 -21.63 -3.78 -5.53
N VAL A 140 -20.68 -4.47 -4.93
CA VAL A 140 -19.26 -4.19 -5.12
C VAL A 140 -18.58 -5.45 -5.64
N THR A 141 -17.82 -5.31 -6.73
CA THR A 141 -16.92 -6.34 -7.21
C THR A 141 -15.56 -6.10 -6.60
N ALA A 142 -15.03 -7.08 -5.89
CA ALA A 142 -13.67 -7.04 -5.34
C ALA A 142 -12.77 -7.95 -6.15
N ARG A 143 -11.70 -7.41 -6.71
CA ARG A 143 -10.60 -8.19 -7.29
C ARG A 143 -9.55 -8.37 -6.22
N VAL A 144 -9.37 -9.60 -5.76
CA VAL A 144 -8.43 -9.97 -4.71
C VAL A 144 -7.26 -10.70 -5.35
N THR A 145 -6.06 -10.18 -5.15
CA THR A 145 -4.81 -10.83 -5.57
C THR A 145 -4.25 -11.63 -4.40
N LEU A 146 -4.01 -12.92 -4.62
CA LEU A 146 -3.44 -13.82 -3.63
C LEU A 146 -1.91 -13.89 -3.81
N ARG A 147 -1.19 -13.78 -2.70
CA ARG A 147 0.26 -13.99 -2.63
C ARG A 147 0.54 -15.48 -2.46
N ASN A 148 1.31 -16.03 -3.39
CA ASN A 148 1.78 -17.40 -3.36
C ASN A 148 3.19 -17.45 -3.97
N PRO A 149 4.25 -17.21 -3.19
CA PRO A 149 5.61 -17.08 -3.71
C PRO A 149 6.13 -18.37 -4.35
N ASP A 150 5.72 -19.53 -3.85
CA ASP A 150 6.19 -20.82 -4.34
C ASP A 150 5.45 -21.30 -5.60
N LYS A 151 4.40 -20.57 -6.01
CA LYS A 151 3.53 -20.94 -7.16
C LYS A 151 3.01 -22.39 -7.09
N GLY A 152 3.06 -22.98 -5.91
CA GLY A 152 2.55 -24.31 -5.65
C GLY A 152 1.02 -24.36 -5.72
N ALA A 153 0.46 -25.55 -5.95
CA ALA A 153 -0.96 -25.78 -5.81
C ALA A 153 -1.34 -25.74 -4.31
N GLY A 154 -2.42 -25.07 -3.99
CA GLY A 154 -2.95 -25.00 -2.63
C GLY A 154 -4.39 -24.59 -2.64
N LYS A 155 -5.09 -24.86 -1.56
CA LYS A 155 -6.50 -24.51 -1.37
C LYS A 155 -6.68 -23.66 -0.13
N GLY A 156 -7.62 -22.74 -0.22
CA GLY A 156 -8.04 -21.90 0.89
C GLY A 156 -9.50 -21.53 0.80
N ILE A 157 -9.98 -20.86 1.83
CA ILE A 157 -11.33 -20.31 1.88
C ILE A 157 -11.20 -18.79 2.06
N LEU A 158 -11.72 -18.04 1.10
CA LEU A 158 -11.96 -16.61 1.28
C LEU A 158 -13.31 -16.40 1.94
N SER A 159 -13.33 -15.65 3.03
CA SER A 159 -14.54 -15.17 3.70
C SER A 159 -14.57 -13.66 3.59
N PHE A 160 -15.70 -13.08 3.20
CA PHE A 160 -15.79 -11.63 3.00
C PHE A 160 -17.16 -11.06 3.35
N TYR A 161 -17.15 -9.82 3.82
CA TYR A 161 -18.34 -9.02 4.12
C TYR A 161 -18.02 -7.54 4.07
N ALA A 162 -19.02 -6.69 3.89
CA ALA A 162 -18.88 -5.24 3.98
C ALA A 162 -19.71 -4.67 5.14
N GLU A 163 -19.16 -3.65 5.80
CA GLU A 163 -19.79 -2.96 6.92
C GLU A 163 -19.60 -1.44 6.78
N ALA A 164 -20.68 -0.68 6.96
CA ALA A 164 -20.61 0.77 7.04
C ALA A 164 -19.95 1.17 8.37
N TRP A 165 -18.94 2.08 8.31
CA TRP A 165 -18.11 2.33 9.50
C TRP A 165 -18.03 3.81 9.93
N ASN A 166 -18.28 4.77 9.03
CA ASN A 166 -18.14 6.20 9.30
C ASN A 166 -19.49 6.94 9.40
N THR A 167 -20.56 6.24 9.73
CA THR A 167 -21.92 6.75 9.75
C THR A 167 -22.70 6.15 10.93
N ASP A 168 -23.68 6.87 11.44
CA ASP A 168 -24.59 6.39 12.49
C ASP A 168 -25.58 5.32 11.99
N LYS A 169 -25.73 5.19 10.64
CA LYS A 169 -26.58 4.18 10.04
C LYS A 169 -25.83 2.85 9.94
N GLN A 170 -26.24 1.91 10.74
CA GLN A 170 -25.66 0.58 10.71
C GLN A 170 -26.14 -0.19 9.46
N HIS A 171 -25.19 -0.68 8.71
CA HIS A 171 -25.43 -1.61 7.60
C HIS A 171 -24.25 -2.56 7.47
N LYS A 172 -24.54 -3.86 7.53
CA LYS A 172 -23.56 -4.94 7.39
C LYS A 172 -24.14 -6.04 6.53
N THR A 173 -23.37 -6.54 5.58
CA THR A 173 -23.78 -7.70 4.77
C THR A 173 -23.54 -8.99 5.51
N PRO A 174 -24.25 -10.08 5.15
CA PRO A 174 -23.86 -11.42 5.58
C PRO A 174 -22.44 -11.76 5.13
N VAL A 175 -21.75 -12.61 5.89
CA VAL A 175 -20.49 -13.18 5.47
C VAL A 175 -20.72 -14.16 4.32
N GLN A 176 -19.95 -13.99 3.24
CA GLN A 176 -19.92 -14.94 2.13
C GLN A 176 -18.58 -15.68 2.13
N THR A 177 -18.58 -16.89 1.58
CA THR A 177 -17.38 -17.72 1.48
C THR A 177 -17.23 -18.29 0.09
N VAL A 178 -15.98 -18.42 -0.38
CA VAL A 178 -15.62 -19.08 -1.64
C VAL A 178 -14.35 -19.89 -1.44
N GLU A 179 -14.33 -21.10 -1.99
CA GLU A 179 -13.10 -21.89 -2.07
C GLU A 179 -12.22 -21.32 -3.18
N VAL A 180 -10.93 -21.19 -2.90
CA VAL A 180 -9.94 -20.66 -3.84
C VAL A 180 -8.81 -21.66 -4.05
N ASP A 181 -8.26 -21.62 -5.24
CA ASP A 181 -7.11 -22.39 -5.67
C ASP A 181 -6.00 -21.42 -6.09
N TRP A 182 -4.78 -21.64 -5.60
CA TRP A 182 -3.60 -20.81 -5.88
C TRP A 182 -3.14 -20.82 -7.34
N THR A 183 -3.61 -21.76 -8.14
CA THR A 183 -3.33 -21.77 -9.58
C THR A 183 -3.92 -20.55 -10.28
N LYS A 184 -4.88 -19.89 -9.63
CA LYS A 184 -5.48 -18.62 -10.08
C LYS A 184 -5.26 -17.58 -8.98
N PRO A 185 -4.19 -16.80 -9.03
CA PRO A 185 -3.90 -15.82 -7.98
C PRO A 185 -4.92 -14.68 -7.92
N GLU A 186 -5.58 -14.34 -9.03
CA GLU A 186 -6.63 -13.34 -9.06
C GLU A 186 -7.99 -13.98 -8.84
N GLN A 187 -8.71 -13.48 -7.83
CA GLN A 187 -10.06 -13.88 -7.48
C GLN A 187 -11.02 -12.70 -7.66
N GLU A 188 -12.12 -12.90 -8.33
CA GLU A 188 -13.19 -11.90 -8.44
C GLU A 188 -14.35 -12.30 -7.55
N LEU A 189 -14.68 -11.41 -6.59
CA LEU A 189 -15.73 -11.61 -5.60
C LEU A 189 -16.81 -10.55 -5.82
N GLU A 190 -18.06 -10.96 -5.98
CA GLU A 190 -19.20 -10.05 -6.06
C GLU A 190 -19.96 -10.06 -4.73
N LEU A 191 -20.13 -8.90 -4.11
CA LEU A 191 -20.87 -8.74 -2.86
C LEU A 191 -22.07 -7.82 -3.07
N ALA A 192 -23.26 -8.37 -2.95
CA ALA A 192 -24.51 -7.61 -2.96
C ALA A 192 -24.68 -6.86 -1.63
N LEU A 193 -24.86 -5.55 -1.71
CA LEU A 193 -25.13 -4.67 -0.56
C LEU A 193 -26.63 -4.64 -0.21
N GLY A 194 -27.48 -5.00 -1.16
CA GLY A 194 -28.94 -5.08 -0.96
C GLY A 194 -29.63 -3.72 -0.88
N ASP A 195 -30.95 -3.77 -0.60
CA ASP A 195 -31.80 -2.57 -0.70
C ASP A 195 -31.49 -1.47 0.32
N LYS A 196 -30.91 -1.86 1.46
CA LYS A 196 -30.51 -0.93 2.52
C LYS A 196 -29.11 -0.33 2.32
N ALA A 197 -28.50 -0.54 1.14
CA ALA A 197 -27.19 0.00 0.83
C ALA A 197 -27.17 1.53 0.97
N LEU A 198 -26.15 2.02 1.64
CA LEU A 198 -25.93 3.46 1.87
C LEU A 198 -25.13 4.03 0.69
N LEU A 199 -25.69 5.04 0.04
CA LEU A 199 -24.98 5.76 -1.02
C LEU A 199 -24.06 6.81 -0.42
N TRP A 200 -22.96 7.05 -1.11
CA TRP A 200 -22.05 8.14 -0.77
C TRP A 200 -22.46 9.42 -1.50
N SER A 201 -22.50 10.53 -0.78
CA SER A 201 -22.56 11.89 -1.34
C SER A 201 -21.75 12.82 -0.44
N GLU A 202 -21.48 14.05 -0.91
CA GLU A 202 -20.79 15.06 -0.12
C GLU A 202 -21.55 15.47 1.15
N PHE A 203 -22.88 15.26 1.18
CA PHE A 203 -23.73 15.56 2.34
C PHE A 203 -23.93 14.35 3.27
N THR A 204 -23.78 13.15 2.73
CA THR A 204 -23.87 11.87 3.47
C THR A 204 -22.75 10.96 3.03
N PRO A 205 -21.50 11.19 3.48
CA PRO A 205 -20.32 10.51 2.95
C PRO A 205 -20.14 9.10 3.57
N ALA A 206 -21.18 8.27 3.46
CA ALA A 206 -21.16 6.90 3.98
C ALA A 206 -20.11 6.06 3.25
N LEU A 207 -19.20 5.45 4.01
CA LEU A 207 -18.17 4.53 3.53
C LEU A 207 -18.40 3.13 4.07
N TYR A 208 -18.09 2.16 3.24
CA TYR A 208 -18.01 0.76 3.60
C TYR A 208 -16.57 0.31 3.74
N ARG A 209 -16.34 -0.60 4.67
CA ARG A 209 -15.13 -1.38 4.79
C ARG A 209 -15.44 -2.81 4.38
N LEU A 210 -14.84 -3.27 3.28
CA LEU A 210 -14.82 -4.67 2.91
C LEU A 210 -13.71 -5.35 3.71
N SER A 211 -14.05 -6.37 4.49
CA SER A 211 -13.11 -7.27 5.14
C SER A 211 -13.04 -8.56 4.35
N VAL A 212 -11.83 -8.97 3.98
CA VAL A 212 -11.55 -10.24 3.29
C VAL A 212 -10.58 -11.03 4.14
N SER A 213 -10.92 -12.26 4.47
CA SER A 213 -10.07 -13.17 5.24
C SER A 213 -9.81 -14.43 4.43
N LEU A 214 -8.54 -14.75 4.24
CA LEU A 214 -8.10 -15.99 3.64
C LEU A 214 -7.68 -16.96 4.72
N LYS A 215 -8.32 -18.11 4.79
CA LYS A 215 -7.93 -19.22 5.66
C LYS A 215 -7.32 -20.34 4.83
N THR A 216 -6.11 -20.73 5.20
CA THR A 216 -5.40 -21.90 4.69
C THR A 216 -5.23 -22.93 5.79
N ASP A 217 -4.61 -24.06 5.51
CA ASP A 217 -4.27 -25.07 6.53
C ASP A 217 -3.19 -24.57 7.51
N GLN A 218 -2.40 -23.57 7.11
CA GLN A 218 -1.24 -23.08 7.87
C GLN A 218 -1.46 -21.72 8.52
N SER A 219 -2.36 -20.88 7.96
CA SER A 219 -2.48 -19.49 8.38
C SER A 219 -3.88 -18.92 8.12
N VAL A 220 -4.12 -17.78 8.76
CA VAL A 220 -5.23 -16.88 8.43
C VAL A 220 -4.62 -15.51 8.15
N ASP A 221 -4.99 -14.94 6.99
CA ASP A 221 -4.62 -13.58 6.61
C ASP A 221 -5.88 -12.76 6.40
N THR A 222 -5.90 -11.51 6.88
CA THR A 222 -7.09 -10.66 6.80
C THR A 222 -6.70 -9.25 6.39
N GLU A 223 -7.30 -8.81 5.28
CA GLU A 223 -7.08 -7.47 4.75
C GLU A 223 -8.41 -6.72 4.63
N GLN A 224 -8.31 -5.40 4.60
CA GLN A 224 -9.46 -4.52 4.52
C GLN A 224 -9.26 -3.44 3.46
N ALA A 225 -10.32 -3.16 2.69
CA ALA A 225 -10.35 -2.07 1.74
C ALA A 225 -11.63 -1.23 1.93
N THR A 226 -11.53 0.08 1.74
CA THR A 226 -12.64 1.02 1.95
C THR A 226 -13.17 1.51 0.60
N PHE A 227 -14.50 1.62 0.48
CA PHE A 227 -15.16 2.18 -0.69
C PHE A 227 -16.39 3.00 -0.34
N GLY A 228 -16.75 3.93 -1.24
CA GLY A 228 -18.04 4.60 -1.25
C GLY A 228 -18.88 4.11 -2.41
N LEU A 229 -20.18 3.89 -2.19
CA LEU A 229 -21.11 3.53 -3.26
C LEU A 229 -21.54 4.81 -3.99
N ARG A 230 -20.71 5.23 -4.94
CA ARG A 230 -20.84 6.46 -5.73
C ARG A 230 -20.60 6.19 -7.21
N ASP A 231 -21.39 6.83 -8.05
CA ASP A 231 -21.18 6.87 -9.50
C ASP A 231 -20.88 8.31 -9.96
N VAL A 232 -19.86 8.47 -10.81
CA VAL A 232 -19.47 9.76 -11.41
C VAL A 232 -19.50 9.60 -12.92
N LYS A 233 -20.42 10.32 -13.57
CA LYS A 233 -20.56 10.29 -15.04
C LYS A 233 -20.18 11.65 -15.61
N ALA A 234 -19.27 11.65 -16.59
CA ALA A 234 -19.07 12.80 -17.44
C ALA A 234 -20.29 12.99 -18.35
N LYS A 235 -20.72 14.22 -18.50
CA LYS A 235 -21.78 14.62 -19.46
C LYS A 235 -21.14 15.02 -20.79
#